data_6a8258cea7994711dc8426104efc45ac
#
_entry.id   6a8258cea7994711dc8426104efc45ac
#
_cell.length_a   1.000
_cell.length_b   1.000
_cell.length_c   1.000
_cell.angle_alpha   90.00
_cell.angle_beta   90.00
_cell.angle_gamma   90.00
#
_symmetry.space_group_name_H-M   'P 1'
#
loop_
_entity.id
_entity.type
_entity.pdbx_description
1 polymer ?
#
loop_
_entity_poly.entity_id
_entity_poly.type
_entity_poly.pdbx_seq_one_letter_code
_entity_poly.pdbx_strand_id
1 'polypeptide(L)'
;MYEKQTLPNGVRIVYEHMPHVRSAAIGVWIGVGSRYESPCEAGCAHFIEHMLFKGTAQHSASELAERMDAIGGQVNAYTTREGTCYYARVLDEHLDHAGDLLAEMLFTSNFAEADVANERGVIREEMDMYADTPEDLVTERLIGAAFPGALGRPVLGRPASIDRLTGARLRSFQIAHYIAPRIVIAVSGSFTEANIARLAAHFSWLPVRPDLTMRSGSYTPAFTLKRKAIEQNQISIGFPGLPTGSEARFTMALLSSILGGNMSSRLFQTVREKNGLCYAIYTYTASFLDCGMFGISAAVGRETEQRALALIRDELERFRTDGVTQSELDRAREQVHASVLMAEESTASRMNKLGYSELYLGRVLPADEVLARYDAVTREDILGLARETLDFDRVSFSAVGRLRPQEEYEQQLKG
;
A
#
# COMPACT_ATOMS: atom_id res chain seq x y z
N MET A 1 -3.87 -25.18 -1.89
CA MET A 1 -2.41 -25.14 -1.50
C MET A 1 -1.68 -24.46 -2.64
N TYR A 2 -0.84 -23.45 -2.35
CA TYR A 2 -0.11 -22.74 -3.37
C TYR A 2 1.13 -23.53 -3.81
N GLU A 3 1.57 -23.29 -5.04
CA GLU A 3 2.80 -23.80 -5.62
C GLU A 3 3.73 -22.65 -5.97
N LYS A 4 5.03 -22.96 -6.04
CA LYS A 4 6.08 -21.99 -6.37
C LYS A 4 7.07 -22.59 -7.33
N GLN A 5 7.33 -21.85 -8.42
CA GLN A 5 8.39 -22.13 -9.38
C GLN A 5 9.36 -20.95 -9.40
N THR A 6 10.66 -21.21 -9.31
CA THR A 6 11.70 -20.19 -9.52
C THR A 6 12.41 -20.47 -10.84
N LEU A 7 12.39 -19.50 -11.74
CA LEU A 7 13.08 -19.59 -13.02
C LEU A 7 14.60 -19.48 -12.84
N PRO A 8 15.42 -19.98 -13.78
CA PRO A 8 16.89 -19.92 -13.68
C PRO A 8 17.44 -18.50 -13.52
N ASN A 9 16.73 -17.49 -13.99
CA ASN A 9 17.11 -16.07 -13.86
C ASN A 9 16.70 -15.41 -12.53
N GLY A 10 15.93 -16.12 -11.68
CA GLY A 10 15.49 -15.63 -10.38
C GLY A 10 14.06 -15.06 -10.34
N VAL A 11 13.34 -15.01 -11.46
CA VAL A 11 11.90 -14.70 -11.46
C VAL A 11 11.16 -15.80 -10.71
N ARG A 12 10.23 -15.42 -9.85
CA ARG A 12 9.39 -16.34 -9.07
C ARG A 12 7.97 -16.33 -9.59
N ILE A 13 7.40 -17.50 -9.77
CA ILE A 13 5.99 -17.68 -10.11
C ILE A 13 5.34 -18.41 -8.95
N VAL A 14 4.32 -17.80 -8.35
CA VAL A 14 3.53 -18.38 -7.26
C VAL A 14 2.09 -18.51 -7.72
N TYR A 15 1.49 -19.67 -7.54
CA TYR A 15 0.16 -19.89 -8.07
C TYR A 15 -0.68 -20.82 -7.20
N GLU A 16 -2.00 -20.60 -7.24
CA GLU A 16 -2.96 -21.42 -6.52
C GLU A 16 -4.18 -21.73 -7.38
N HIS A 17 -4.38 -23.00 -7.68
CA HIS A 17 -5.48 -23.46 -8.50
C HIS A 17 -6.79 -23.52 -7.71
N MET A 18 -7.86 -22.90 -8.25
CA MET A 18 -9.21 -22.89 -7.70
C MET A 18 -10.19 -23.48 -8.72
N PRO A 19 -10.39 -24.83 -8.75
CA PRO A 19 -11.09 -25.51 -9.84
C PRO A 19 -12.61 -25.23 -9.89
N HIS A 20 -13.16 -24.64 -8.85
CA HIS A 20 -14.60 -24.36 -8.73
C HIS A 20 -15.02 -22.97 -9.20
N VAL A 21 -14.07 -22.14 -9.68
CA VAL A 21 -14.35 -20.81 -10.24
C VAL A 21 -14.11 -20.80 -11.75
N ARG A 22 -14.73 -19.82 -12.42
CA ARG A 22 -14.56 -19.59 -13.87
C ARG A 22 -13.74 -18.32 -14.16
N SER A 23 -13.03 -17.82 -13.14
CA SER A 23 -12.16 -16.66 -13.27
C SER A 23 -10.74 -16.99 -12.87
N ALA A 24 -9.79 -16.26 -13.44
CA ALA A 24 -8.40 -16.27 -13.06
C ALA A 24 -7.93 -14.82 -12.79
N ALA A 25 -7.04 -14.65 -11.83
CA ALA A 25 -6.34 -13.40 -11.58
C ALA A 25 -4.84 -13.62 -11.73
N ILE A 26 -4.19 -12.71 -12.44
CA ILE A 26 -2.74 -12.68 -12.61
C ILE A 26 -2.22 -11.32 -12.16
N GLY A 27 -1.10 -11.30 -11.43
CA GLY A 27 -0.38 -10.08 -11.07
C GLY A 27 1.11 -10.24 -11.32
N VAL A 28 1.71 -9.25 -11.99
CA VAL A 28 3.16 -9.11 -12.14
C VAL A 28 3.62 -8.06 -11.13
N TRP A 29 4.24 -8.53 -10.08
CA TRP A 29 4.73 -7.74 -8.96
C TRP A 29 6.19 -7.39 -9.17
N ILE A 30 6.51 -6.11 -9.14
CA ILE A 30 7.86 -5.58 -9.27
C ILE A 30 8.25 -4.98 -7.91
N GLY A 31 9.30 -5.49 -7.26
CA GLY A 31 9.80 -5.00 -5.98
C GLY A 31 10.55 -3.68 -6.12
N VAL A 32 9.97 -2.72 -6.85
CA VAL A 32 10.51 -1.37 -7.11
C VAL A 32 9.37 -0.36 -7.12
N GLY A 33 9.47 0.66 -6.29
CA GLY A 33 8.58 1.80 -6.22
C GLY A 33 9.37 3.09 -5.96
N SER A 34 8.72 4.14 -5.49
CA SER A 34 9.33 5.47 -5.33
C SER A 34 10.53 5.50 -4.36
N ARG A 35 10.65 4.53 -3.46
CA ARG A 35 11.79 4.39 -2.54
C ARG A 35 13.12 4.14 -3.26
N TYR A 36 13.09 3.53 -4.45
CA TYR A 36 14.28 3.20 -5.24
C TYR A 36 14.74 4.35 -6.14
N GLU A 37 13.97 5.38 -6.27
CA GLU A 37 14.27 6.55 -7.07
C GLU A 37 15.35 7.43 -6.43
N SER A 38 16.19 8.05 -7.24
CA SER A 38 17.01 9.17 -6.83
C SER A 38 16.16 10.46 -6.81
N PRO A 39 16.63 11.57 -6.20
CA PRO A 39 15.86 12.81 -6.21
C PRO A 39 15.53 13.36 -7.61
N CYS A 40 16.36 13.07 -8.62
CA CYS A 40 16.11 13.49 -10.01
C CYS A 40 15.20 12.53 -10.81
N GLU A 41 14.91 11.35 -10.23
CA GLU A 41 14.02 10.32 -10.78
C GLU A 41 12.67 10.28 -10.05
N ALA A 42 12.45 11.18 -9.08
CA ALA A 42 11.23 11.15 -8.26
C ALA A 42 9.97 11.19 -9.12
N GLY A 43 9.14 10.15 -9.00
CA GLY A 43 7.94 9.89 -9.80
C GLY A 43 8.16 8.97 -11.01
N CYS A 44 9.38 8.47 -11.26
CA CYS A 44 9.66 7.56 -12.39
C CYS A 44 8.83 6.28 -12.33
N ALA A 45 8.74 5.64 -11.17
CA ALA A 45 8.04 4.36 -11.03
C ALA A 45 6.55 4.51 -11.39
N HIS A 46 5.91 5.54 -10.87
CA HIS A 46 4.53 5.86 -11.18
C HIS A 46 4.34 6.30 -12.64
N PHE A 47 5.24 7.13 -13.16
CA PHE A 47 5.18 7.54 -14.56
C PHE A 47 5.32 6.34 -15.52
N ILE A 48 6.19 5.36 -15.20
CA ILE A 48 6.31 4.13 -15.98
C ILE A 48 5.00 3.35 -15.94
N GLU A 49 4.34 3.26 -14.79
CA GLU A 49 3.03 2.63 -14.68
C GLU A 49 2.06 3.19 -15.73
N HIS A 50 1.90 4.52 -15.81
CA HIS A 50 1.07 5.18 -16.83
C HIS A 50 1.51 4.85 -18.25
N MET A 51 2.81 4.94 -18.52
CA MET A 51 3.35 4.78 -19.86
C MET A 51 3.21 3.36 -20.42
N LEU A 52 3.13 2.33 -19.58
CA LEU A 52 2.93 0.96 -20.06
C LEU A 52 1.56 0.75 -20.72
N PHE A 53 0.58 1.65 -20.48
CA PHE A 53 -0.72 1.65 -21.15
C PHE A 53 -0.77 2.51 -22.42
N LYS A 54 0.33 3.20 -22.80
CA LYS A 54 0.33 4.19 -23.89
C LYS A 54 0.89 3.71 -25.22
N GLY A 55 1.07 2.42 -25.37
CA GLY A 55 1.48 1.79 -26.61
C GLY A 55 2.80 1.02 -26.49
N THR A 56 2.93 0.07 -27.37
CA THR A 56 4.06 -0.87 -27.46
C THR A 56 4.67 -0.81 -28.85
N ALA A 57 5.69 -1.62 -29.10
CA ALA A 57 6.24 -1.81 -30.44
C ALA A 57 5.24 -2.47 -31.40
N GLN A 58 4.18 -3.10 -30.89
CA GLN A 58 3.22 -3.90 -31.68
C GLN A 58 1.85 -3.21 -31.77
N HIS A 59 1.44 -2.47 -30.75
CA HIS A 59 0.09 -1.90 -30.65
C HIS A 59 0.13 -0.45 -30.16
N SER A 60 -0.74 0.37 -30.71
CA SER A 60 -1.03 1.71 -30.20
C SER A 60 -1.78 1.64 -28.85
N ALA A 61 -1.89 2.77 -28.16
CA ALA A 61 -2.66 2.86 -26.92
C ALA A 61 -4.14 2.47 -27.11
N SER A 62 -4.77 2.84 -28.24
CA SER A 62 -6.14 2.47 -28.55
C SER A 62 -6.29 0.96 -28.77
N GLU A 63 -5.39 0.36 -29.55
CA GLU A 63 -5.41 -1.09 -29.78
C GLU A 63 -5.15 -1.88 -28.48
N LEU A 64 -4.27 -1.39 -27.59
CA LEU A 64 -4.11 -2.01 -26.28
C LEU A 64 -5.40 -1.95 -25.46
N ALA A 65 -6.06 -0.79 -25.43
CA ALA A 65 -7.32 -0.62 -24.72
C ALA A 65 -8.42 -1.55 -25.28
N GLU A 66 -8.54 -1.62 -26.62
CA GLU A 66 -9.47 -2.53 -27.28
C GLU A 66 -9.21 -4.00 -26.95
N ARG A 67 -7.93 -4.40 -26.85
CA ARG A 67 -7.54 -5.76 -26.44
C ARG A 67 -7.84 -6.03 -24.97
N MET A 68 -7.67 -5.04 -24.09
CA MET A 68 -8.06 -5.13 -22.67
C MET A 68 -9.57 -5.30 -22.53
N ASP A 69 -10.35 -4.54 -23.31
CA ASP A 69 -11.81 -4.65 -23.29
C ASP A 69 -12.28 -5.98 -23.88
N ALA A 70 -11.60 -6.48 -24.92
CA ALA A 70 -11.96 -7.72 -25.60
C ALA A 70 -11.84 -8.97 -24.73
N ILE A 71 -10.95 -9.00 -23.74
CA ILE A 71 -10.86 -10.09 -22.77
C ILE A 71 -11.96 -10.06 -21.70
N GLY A 72 -12.80 -9.01 -21.70
CA GLY A 72 -13.97 -8.91 -20.82
C GLY A 72 -13.63 -8.87 -19.33
N GLY A 73 -12.41 -8.46 -18.99
CA GLY A 73 -11.90 -8.44 -17.62
C GLY A 73 -11.47 -7.05 -17.17
N GLN A 74 -10.74 -7.01 -16.07
CA GLN A 74 -10.11 -5.80 -15.56
C GLN A 74 -8.59 -5.94 -15.73
N VAL A 75 -7.95 -4.96 -16.38
CA VAL A 75 -6.51 -4.80 -16.42
C VAL A 75 -6.18 -3.47 -15.77
N ASN A 76 -5.32 -3.46 -14.77
CA ASN A 76 -4.96 -2.24 -14.06
C ASN A 76 -3.55 -2.38 -13.44
N ALA A 77 -3.07 -1.29 -12.85
CA ALA A 77 -1.82 -1.27 -12.12
C ALA A 77 -1.89 -0.32 -10.92
N TYR A 78 -0.93 -0.41 -10.04
CA TYR A 78 -0.69 0.57 -8.99
C TYR A 78 0.78 0.57 -8.58
N THR A 79 1.26 1.74 -8.17
CA THR A 79 2.60 1.94 -7.63
C THR A 79 2.52 2.35 -6.17
N THR A 80 3.40 1.74 -5.38
CA THR A 80 3.60 2.10 -3.97
C THR A 80 5.03 2.62 -3.77
N ARG A 81 5.40 2.88 -2.53
CA ARG A 81 6.77 3.25 -2.20
C ARG A 81 7.79 2.13 -2.46
N GLU A 82 7.38 0.88 -2.33
CA GLU A 82 8.30 -0.27 -2.38
C GLU A 82 8.04 -1.25 -3.53
N GLY A 83 6.93 -1.10 -4.23
CA GLY A 83 6.61 -1.99 -5.34
C GLY A 83 5.58 -1.41 -6.30
N THR A 84 5.56 -1.99 -7.50
CA THR A 84 4.55 -1.74 -8.53
C THR A 84 3.91 -3.08 -8.92
N CYS A 85 2.61 -3.10 -9.09
CA CYS A 85 1.87 -4.30 -9.51
C CYS A 85 1.07 -4.00 -10.76
N TYR A 86 1.23 -4.83 -11.79
CA TYR A 86 0.40 -4.85 -12.99
C TYR A 86 -0.44 -6.12 -12.94
N TYR A 87 -1.76 -6.00 -12.99
CA TYR A 87 -2.61 -7.15 -12.78
C TYR A 87 -3.80 -7.21 -13.74
N ALA A 88 -4.30 -8.40 -13.93
CA ALA A 88 -5.53 -8.64 -14.65
C ALA A 88 -6.42 -9.64 -13.90
N ARG A 89 -7.74 -9.45 -14.01
CA ARG A 89 -8.75 -10.41 -13.59
C ARG A 89 -9.67 -10.70 -14.76
N VAL A 90 -9.70 -11.95 -15.18
CA VAL A 90 -10.34 -12.39 -16.43
C VAL A 90 -11.10 -13.70 -16.23
N LEU A 91 -11.85 -14.12 -17.25
CA LEU A 91 -12.30 -15.51 -17.33
C LEU A 91 -11.09 -16.44 -17.56
N ASP A 92 -11.20 -17.68 -17.09
CA ASP A 92 -10.13 -18.69 -17.19
C ASP A 92 -9.63 -18.90 -18.62
N GLU A 93 -10.51 -18.88 -19.62
CA GLU A 93 -10.19 -19.00 -21.05
C GLU A 93 -9.36 -17.83 -21.62
N HIS A 94 -9.33 -16.68 -20.93
CA HIS A 94 -8.60 -15.48 -21.33
C HIS A 94 -7.29 -15.25 -20.58
N LEU A 95 -6.88 -16.17 -19.69
CA LEU A 95 -5.67 -16.00 -18.88
C LEU A 95 -4.40 -15.86 -19.73
N ASP A 96 -4.27 -16.64 -20.80
CA ASP A 96 -3.14 -16.54 -21.73
C ASP A 96 -3.07 -15.17 -22.40
N HIS A 97 -4.21 -14.66 -22.86
CA HIS A 97 -4.28 -13.33 -23.48
C HIS A 97 -3.92 -12.22 -22.48
N ALA A 98 -4.37 -12.33 -21.22
CA ALA A 98 -4.00 -11.40 -20.18
C ALA A 98 -2.49 -11.44 -19.87
N GLY A 99 -1.92 -12.64 -19.80
CA GLY A 99 -0.49 -12.82 -19.58
C GLY A 99 0.37 -12.28 -20.73
N ASP A 100 -0.03 -12.54 -21.98
CA ASP A 100 0.62 -12.02 -23.18
C ASP A 100 0.60 -10.49 -23.19
N LEU A 101 -0.56 -9.90 -22.87
CA LEU A 101 -0.76 -8.45 -22.83
C LEU A 101 0.11 -7.78 -21.76
N LEU A 102 0.12 -8.30 -20.53
CA LEU A 102 0.97 -7.79 -19.47
C LEU A 102 2.45 -7.90 -19.82
N ALA A 103 2.89 -9.00 -20.42
CA ALA A 103 4.27 -9.18 -20.87
C ALA A 103 4.62 -8.19 -21.99
N GLU A 104 3.74 -8.00 -22.96
CA GLU A 104 3.91 -7.03 -24.04
C GLU A 104 4.08 -5.60 -23.47
N MET A 105 3.16 -5.17 -22.61
CA MET A 105 3.22 -3.85 -21.95
C MET A 105 4.53 -3.65 -21.20
N LEU A 106 4.94 -4.65 -20.40
CA LEU A 106 6.16 -4.58 -19.60
C LEU A 106 7.45 -4.51 -20.43
N PHE A 107 7.53 -5.22 -21.54
CA PHE A 107 8.80 -5.42 -22.23
C PHE A 107 8.93 -4.67 -23.56
N THR A 108 7.82 -4.25 -24.16
CA THR A 108 7.84 -3.64 -25.49
C THR A 108 7.21 -2.24 -25.54
N SER A 109 6.89 -1.63 -24.38
CA SER A 109 6.37 -0.26 -24.31
C SER A 109 7.29 0.73 -25.02
N ASN A 110 6.71 1.66 -25.77
CA ASN A 110 7.43 2.61 -26.65
C ASN A 110 8.09 3.75 -25.90
N PHE A 111 7.48 4.23 -24.78
CA PHE A 111 7.86 5.46 -24.11
C PHE A 111 8.03 6.64 -25.09
N ALA A 112 7.10 6.79 -26.06
CA ALA A 112 7.16 7.82 -27.06
C ALA A 112 7.09 9.21 -26.42
N GLU A 113 7.93 10.15 -26.86
CA GLU A 113 8.02 11.48 -26.22
C GLU A 113 6.70 12.27 -26.30
N ALA A 114 5.89 12.04 -27.33
CA ALA A 114 4.56 12.65 -27.44
C ALA A 114 3.62 12.16 -26.33
N ASP A 115 3.62 10.85 -26.05
CA ASP A 115 2.80 10.24 -24.99
C ASP A 115 3.32 10.64 -23.61
N VAL A 116 4.66 10.71 -23.42
CA VAL A 116 5.27 11.23 -22.20
C VAL A 116 4.85 12.69 -21.95
N ALA A 117 4.78 13.52 -22.99
CA ALA A 117 4.33 14.91 -22.85
C ALA A 117 2.85 15.00 -22.46
N ASN A 118 2.00 14.15 -23.01
CA ASN A 118 0.57 14.07 -22.68
C ASN A 118 0.37 13.57 -21.24
N GLU A 119 1.02 12.44 -20.88
CA GLU A 119 0.88 11.85 -19.55
C GLU A 119 1.45 12.70 -18.42
N ARG A 120 2.46 13.53 -18.70
CA ARG A 120 2.92 14.55 -17.75
C ARG A 120 1.78 15.49 -17.33
N GLY A 121 0.90 15.86 -18.27
CA GLY A 121 -0.30 16.63 -17.99
C GLY A 121 -1.25 15.87 -17.07
N VAL A 122 -1.54 14.60 -17.39
CA VAL A 122 -2.44 13.73 -16.59
C VAL A 122 -1.90 13.55 -15.16
N ILE A 123 -0.62 13.26 -15.00
CA ILE A 123 0.01 13.09 -13.68
C ILE A 123 -0.03 14.41 -12.87
N ARG A 124 0.09 15.57 -13.53
CA ARG A 124 -0.07 16.85 -12.83
C ARG A 124 -1.50 17.08 -12.34
N GLU A 125 -2.49 16.77 -13.15
CA GLU A 125 -3.91 16.81 -12.73
C GLU A 125 -4.15 15.85 -11.55
N GLU A 126 -3.54 14.67 -11.56
CA GLU A 126 -3.59 13.74 -10.44
C GLU A 126 -2.93 14.31 -9.17
N MET A 127 -1.77 14.96 -9.30
CA MET A 127 -1.13 15.66 -8.16
C MET A 127 -2.04 16.75 -7.59
N ASP A 128 -2.71 17.51 -8.45
CA ASP A 128 -3.64 18.57 -8.03
C ASP A 128 -4.88 17.97 -7.37
N MET A 129 -5.41 16.85 -7.87
CA MET A 129 -6.50 16.10 -7.24
C MET A 129 -6.12 15.65 -5.82
N TYR A 130 -4.92 15.08 -5.63
CA TYR A 130 -4.42 14.72 -4.29
C TYR A 130 -4.24 15.95 -3.39
N ALA A 131 -3.72 17.05 -3.94
CA ALA A 131 -3.59 18.30 -3.18
C ALA A 131 -4.94 18.87 -2.77
N ASP A 132 -5.99 18.60 -3.55
CA ASP A 132 -7.37 19.04 -3.28
C ASP A 132 -8.20 18.04 -2.47
N THR A 133 -7.66 16.89 -2.13
CA THR A 133 -8.26 15.90 -1.22
C THR A 133 -7.55 15.98 0.15
N PRO A 134 -8.09 16.75 1.12
CA PRO A 134 -7.39 16.99 2.39
C PRO A 134 -7.15 15.75 3.24
N GLU A 135 -7.98 14.72 3.08
CA GLU A 135 -7.89 13.43 3.78
C GLU A 135 -6.65 12.65 3.31
N ASP A 136 -6.40 12.59 2.01
CA ASP A 136 -5.21 11.94 1.44
C ASP A 136 -3.96 12.78 1.73
N LEU A 137 -4.08 14.09 1.54
CA LEU A 137 -2.99 15.03 1.73
C LEU A 137 -2.43 15.01 3.16
N VAL A 138 -3.28 14.91 4.18
CA VAL A 138 -2.84 14.91 5.59
C VAL A 138 -1.97 13.70 5.90
N THR A 139 -2.35 12.53 5.39
CA THR A 139 -1.61 11.28 5.58
C THR A 139 -0.31 11.25 4.78
N GLU A 140 -0.34 11.68 3.51
CA GLU A 140 0.86 11.77 2.67
C GLU A 140 1.90 12.73 3.27
N ARG A 141 1.46 13.88 3.81
CA ARG A 141 2.32 14.84 4.50
C ARG A 141 2.93 14.25 5.78
N LEU A 142 2.15 13.49 6.55
CA LEU A 142 2.64 12.83 7.75
C LEU A 142 3.76 11.84 7.42
N ILE A 143 3.52 10.96 6.44
CA ILE A 143 4.52 9.99 5.98
C ILE A 143 5.76 10.71 5.45
N GLY A 144 5.57 11.74 4.62
CA GLY A 144 6.67 12.53 4.07
C GLY A 144 7.55 13.21 5.11
N ALA A 145 6.96 13.63 6.25
CA ALA A 145 7.68 14.26 7.36
C ALA A 145 8.32 13.23 8.31
N ALA A 146 7.60 12.14 8.61
CA ALA A 146 8.04 11.12 9.56
C ALA A 146 9.11 10.16 8.99
N PHE A 147 9.23 10.07 7.68
CA PHE A 147 10.23 9.22 7.01
C PHE A 147 11.14 10.06 6.11
N PRO A 148 12.22 10.63 6.64
CA PRO A 148 13.13 11.45 5.83
C PRO A 148 13.80 10.62 4.72
N GLY A 149 14.13 11.28 3.62
CA GLY A 149 14.86 10.66 2.52
C GLY A 149 13.99 10.00 1.46
N ALA A 150 14.40 8.83 0.98
CA ALA A 150 13.77 8.15 -0.16
C ALA A 150 12.34 7.70 0.14
N LEU A 151 12.13 7.14 1.32
CA LEU A 151 10.85 6.57 1.74
C LEU A 151 9.74 7.62 1.90
N GLY A 152 10.07 8.83 2.36
CA GLY A 152 9.09 9.91 2.52
C GLY A 152 8.78 10.69 1.25
N ARG A 153 9.36 10.35 0.10
CA ARG A 153 9.02 10.99 -1.16
C ARG A 153 7.63 10.56 -1.63
N PRO A 154 6.82 11.50 -2.17
CA PRO A 154 5.55 11.17 -2.78
C PRO A 154 5.73 10.18 -3.95
N VAL A 155 4.82 9.23 -4.07
CA VAL A 155 4.83 8.23 -5.16
C VAL A 155 4.69 8.92 -6.52
N LEU A 156 3.82 9.93 -6.62
CA LEU A 156 3.64 10.71 -7.84
C LEU A 156 4.85 11.59 -8.20
N GLY A 157 5.84 11.70 -7.31
CA GLY A 157 6.95 12.63 -7.47
C GLY A 157 6.57 14.07 -7.11
N ARG A 158 7.23 15.03 -7.77
CA ARG A 158 6.97 16.47 -7.63
C ARG A 158 6.91 17.13 -9.02
N PRO A 159 6.18 18.22 -9.21
CA PRO A 159 6.10 18.89 -10.53
C PRO A 159 7.47 19.10 -11.17
N ALA A 160 8.44 19.62 -10.41
CA ALA A 160 9.80 19.89 -10.91
C ALA A 160 10.59 18.62 -11.30
N SER A 161 10.30 17.45 -10.73
CA SER A 161 10.92 16.18 -11.15
C SER A 161 10.23 15.61 -12.39
N ILE A 162 8.90 15.59 -12.39
CA ILE A 162 8.09 15.09 -13.52
C ILE A 162 8.38 15.83 -14.82
N ASP A 163 8.60 17.15 -14.75
CA ASP A 163 8.93 17.97 -15.92
C ASP A 163 10.23 17.59 -16.63
N ARG A 164 11.14 16.95 -15.91
CA ARG A 164 12.45 16.52 -16.42
C ARG A 164 12.48 15.10 -16.94
N LEU A 165 11.41 14.33 -16.70
CA LEU A 165 11.34 12.94 -17.16
C LEU A 165 11.08 12.91 -18.68
N THR A 166 11.87 12.12 -19.38
CA THR A 166 11.77 11.84 -20.81
C THR A 166 11.58 10.34 -21.02
N GLY A 167 11.08 9.92 -22.18
CA GLY A 167 10.93 8.51 -22.50
C GLY A 167 12.23 7.73 -22.35
N ALA A 168 13.36 8.34 -22.73
CA ALA A 168 14.68 7.73 -22.57
C ALA A 168 15.05 7.52 -21.09
N ARG A 169 14.73 8.46 -20.19
CA ARG A 169 14.97 8.32 -18.76
C ARG A 169 14.07 7.27 -18.12
N LEU A 170 12.78 7.25 -18.46
CA LEU A 170 11.83 6.24 -17.98
C LEU A 170 12.27 4.83 -18.40
N ARG A 171 12.65 4.66 -19.67
CA ARG A 171 13.21 3.40 -20.18
C ARG A 171 14.49 2.99 -19.44
N SER A 172 15.40 3.95 -19.21
CA SER A 172 16.65 3.67 -18.49
C SER A 172 16.38 3.22 -17.05
N PHE A 173 15.44 3.86 -16.35
CA PHE A 173 15.01 3.47 -15.02
C PHE A 173 14.39 2.06 -15.03
N GLN A 174 13.47 1.79 -15.96
CA GLN A 174 12.85 0.46 -16.09
C GLN A 174 13.90 -0.62 -16.30
N ILE A 175 14.81 -0.46 -17.25
CA ILE A 175 15.88 -1.43 -17.54
C ILE A 175 16.79 -1.65 -16.32
N ALA A 176 17.09 -0.59 -15.56
CA ALA A 176 17.96 -0.69 -14.39
C ALA A 176 17.29 -1.36 -13.20
N HIS A 177 15.97 -1.21 -13.04
CA HIS A 177 15.25 -1.56 -11.82
C HIS A 177 14.30 -2.76 -11.95
N TYR A 178 13.72 -3.02 -13.14
CA TYR A 178 12.83 -4.16 -13.37
C TYR A 178 13.67 -5.42 -13.66
N ILE A 179 14.33 -5.92 -12.64
CA ILE A 179 15.28 -7.04 -12.71
C ILE A 179 14.63 -8.34 -12.22
N ALA A 180 15.05 -9.47 -12.78
CA ALA A 180 14.47 -10.77 -12.53
C ALA A 180 14.31 -11.14 -11.03
N PRO A 181 15.29 -10.89 -10.11
CA PRO A 181 15.12 -11.21 -8.69
C PRO A 181 14.00 -10.44 -7.99
N ARG A 182 13.56 -9.31 -8.57
CA ARG A 182 12.50 -8.47 -8.01
C ARG A 182 11.14 -8.67 -8.65
N ILE A 183 11.03 -9.65 -9.55
CA ILE A 183 9.77 -9.97 -10.23
C ILE A 183 9.14 -11.22 -9.59
N VAL A 184 7.91 -11.06 -9.18
CA VAL A 184 7.03 -12.15 -8.76
C VAL A 184 5.79 -12.14 -9.63
N ILE A 185 5.47 -13.28 -10.24
CA ILE A 185 4.22 -13.48 -10.97
C ILE A 185 3.30 -14.29 -10.05
N ALA A 186 2.15 -13.75 -9.72
CA ALA A 186 1.16 -14.41 -8.88
C ALA A 186 -0.07 -14.76 -9.72
N VAL A 187 -0.51 -16.01 -9.65
CA VAL A 187 -1.70 -16.49 -10.39
C VAL A 187 -2.63 -17.23 -9.42
N SER A 188 -3.92 -16.93 -9.49
CA SER A 188 -4.93 -17.67 -8.75
C SER A 188 -6.22 -17.82 -9.54
N GLY A 189 -6.96 -18.88 -9.29
CA GLY A 189 -8.22 -19.17 -9.99
C GLY A 189 -8.17 -20.44 -10.80
N SER A 190 -8.98 -20.53 -11.85
CA SER A 190 -8.99 -21.64 -12.78
C SER A 190 -7.95 -21.42 -13.87
N PHE A 191 -7.01 -22.35 -14.00
CA PHE A 191 -5.96 -22.35 -15.02
C PHE A 191 -5.35 -23.75 -15.18
N THR A 192 -4.52 -23.94 -16.20
CA THR A 192 -3.80 -25.18 -16.49
C THR A 192 -2.29 -25.00 -16.30
N GLU A 193 -1.55 -26.10 -16.22
CA GLU A 193 -0.07 -26.06 -16.22
C GLU A 193 0.49 -25.39 -17.48
N ALA A 194 -0.20 -25.53 -18.63
CA ALA A 194 0.21 -24.88 -19.88
C ALA A 194 0.17 -23.35 -19.77
N ASN A 195 -0.81 -22.77 -19.05
CA ASN A 195 -0.87 -21.32 -18.81
C ASN A 195 0.35 -20.87 -17.98
N ILE A 196 0.72 -21.61 -16.93
CA ILE A 196 1.91 -21.29 -16.11
C ILE A 196 3.20 -21.42 -16.93
N ALA A 197 3.34 -22.45 -17.76
CA ALA A 197 4.50 -22.62 -18.63
C ALA A 197 4.62 -21.48 -19.67
N ARG A 198 3.49 -21.00 -20.22
CA ARG A 198 3.46 -19.85 -21.14
C ARG A 198 3.90 -18.56 -20.42
N LEU A 199 3.39 -18.30 -19.23
CA LEU A 199 3.83 -17.17 -18.41
C LEU A 199 5.34 -17.26 -18.12
N ALA A 200 5.84 -18.42 -17.72
CA ALA A 200 7.26 -18.63 -17.48
C ALA A 200 8.13 -18.28 -18.71
N ALA A 201 7.67 -18.65 -19.91
CA ALA A 201 8.38 -18.36 -21.15
C ALA A 201 8.53 -16.84 -21.39
N HIS A 202 7.51 -16.04 -21.09
CA HIS A 202 7.57 -14.58 -21.23
C HIS A 202 8.63 -13.90 -20.38
N PHE A 203 9.03 -14.49 -19.25
CA PHE A 203 9.96 -13.90 -18.29
C PHE A 203 11.33 -14.60 -18.24
N SER A 204 11.49 -15.76 -18.88
CA SER A 204 12.70 -16.58 -18.82
C SER A 204 13.94 -15.93 -19.47
N TRP A 205 13.75 -15.02 -20.42
CA TRP A 205 14.83 -14.35 -21.17
C TRP A 205 15.46 -13.17 -20.40
N LEU A 206 14.85 -12.72 -19.31
CA LEU A 206 15.38 -11.61 -18.52
C LEU A 206 16.79 -11.94 -18.01
N PRO A 207 17.75 -11.01 -18.14
CA PRO A 207 19.11 -11.28 -17.71
C PRO A 207 19.21 -11.41 -16.18
N VAL A 208 20.06 -12.32 -15.73
CA VAL A 208 20.44 -12.41 -14.32
C VAL A 208 21.21 -11.14 -13.94
N ARG A 209 20.77 -10.45 -12.92
CA ARG A 209 21.41 -9.23 -12.38
C ARG A 209 21.49 -9.31 -10.86
N PRO A 210 22.49 -8.66 -10.24
CA PRO A 210 22.51 -8.48 -8.80
C PRO A 210 21.28 -7.72 -8.31
N ASP A 211 20.82 -8.01 -7.11
CA ASP A 211 19.72 -7.28 -6.51
C ASP A 211 20.12 -5.82 -6.18
N LEU A 212 19.12 -4.96 -6.15
CA LEU A 212 19.29 -3.54 -5.86
C LEU A 212 19.50 -3.33 -4.35
N THR A 213 20.39 -2.42 -4.00
CA THR A 213 20.54 -1.99 -2.61
C THR A 213 19.40 -1.07 -2.23
N MET A 214 18.62 -1.46 -1.23
CA MET A 214 17.56 -0.64 -0.65
C MET A 214 18.16 0.42 0.27
N ARG A 215 17.70 1.66 0.16
CA ARG A 215 18.05 2.71 1.11
C ARG A 215 17.28 2.51 2.40
N SER A 216 17.99 2.48 3.52
CA SER A 216 17.39 2.33 4.85
C SER A 216 16.36 3.44 5.13
N GLY A 217 15.21 3.06 5.68
CA GLY A 217 14.19 3.95 6.19
C GLY A 217 14.20 3.96 7.73
N SER A 218 13.83 5.08 8.32
CA SER A 218 13.67 5.20 9.77
C SER A 218 12.56 6.18 10.08
N TYR A 219 11.75 5.86 11.10
CA TYR A 219 10.76 6.79 11.62
C TYR A 219 11.45 7.88 12.47
N THR A 220 11.07 9.13 12.23
CA THR A 220 11.52 10.30 12.99
C THR A 220 10.30 11.13 13.35
N PRO A 221 10.07 11.46 14.64
CA PRO A 221 8.93 12.29 15.05
C PRO A 221 8.92 13.63 14.31
N ALA A 222 7.77 14.01 13.78
CA ALA A 222 7.64 15.23 13.00
C ALA A 222 6.24 15.86 13.15
N PHE A 223 6.20 17.19 13.12
CA PHE A 223 4.96 17.97 13.08
C PHE A 223 4.89 18.74 11.76
N THR A 224 3.79 18.63 11.03
CA THR A 224 3.60 19.31 9.74
C THR A 224 2.18 19.85 9.61
N LEU A 225 2.09 21.14 9.27
CA LEU A 225 0.82 21.84 9.14
C LEU A 225 0.66 22.42 7.73
N LYS A 226 -0.54 22.29 7.16
CA LYS A 226 -0.90 22.91 5.88
C LYS A 226 -2.21 23.70 6.03
N ARG A 227 -2.13 25.01 6.01
CA ARG A 227 -3.32 25.84 6.04
C ARG A 227 -4.08 25.75 4.72
N LYS A 228 -5.38 25.42 4.81
CA LYS A 228 -6.32 25.36 3.69
C LYS A 228 -7.69 25.84 4.16
N ALA A 229 -8.42 26.55 3.32
CA ALA A 229 -9.77 27.04 3.67
C ALA A 229 -10.80 25.94 3.40
N ILE A 230 -10.96 25.03 4.37
CA ILE A 230 -11.90 23.91 4.35
C ILE A 230 -12.74 23.91 5.62
N GLU A 231 -13.89 23.25 5.61
CA GLU A 231 -14.85 23.24 6.72
C GLU A 231 -14.37 22.40 7.91
N GLN A 232 -13.84 21.22 7.64
CA GLN A 232 -13.31 20.32 8.65
C GLN A 232 -11.80 20.22 8.53
N ASN A 233 -11.10 20.33 9.66
CA ASN A 233 -9.68 20.03 9.70
C ASN A 233 -9.46 18.53 9.58
N GLN A 234 -8.60 18.14 8.67
CA GLN A 234 -8.10 16.76 8.60
C GLN A 234 -6.86 16.65 9.47
N ILE A 235 -6.85 15.70 10.39
CA ILE A 235 -5.72 15.44 11.27
C ILE A 235 -5.25 14.02 11.14
N SER A 236 -3.95 13.82 11.25
CA SER A 236 -3.35 12.49 11.31
C SER A 236 -2.25 12.47 12.38
N ILE A 237 -2.38 11.55 13.33
CA ILE A 237 -1.45 11.33 14.43
C ILE A 237 -0.67 10.06 14.10
N GLY A 238 0.65 10.08 14.19
CA GLY A 238 1.50 8.93 13.88
C GLY A 238 2.39 8.55 15.05
N PHE A 239 2.62 7.27 15.22
CA PHE A 239 3.56 6.67 16.16
C PHE A 239 4.48 5.71 15.42
N PRO A 240 5.65 5.33 15.98
CA PRO A 240 6.45 4.27 15.42
C PRO A 240 5.63 3.00 15.23
N GLY A 241 5.69 2.39 14.05
CA GLY A 241 5.03 1.13 13.73
C GLY A 241 6.03 0.04 13.43
N LEU A 242 5.53 -1.06 12.88
CA LEU A 242 6.29 -2.28 12.64
C LEU A 242 6.70 -2.42 11.17
N PRO A 243 7.88 -2.98 10.89
CA PRO A 243 8.23 -3.40 9.54
C PRO A 243 7.33 -4.53 9.05
N THR A 244 7.17 -4.64 7.73
CA THR A 244 6.29 -5.61 7.07
C THR A 244 6.50 -7.06 7.52
N GLY A 245 7.75 -7.47 7.74
CA GLY A 245 8.10 -8.85 8.16
C GLY A 245 7.97 -9.15 9.65
N SER A 246 7.57 -8.18 10.48
CA SER A 246 7.47 -8.37 11.93
C SER A 246 6.43 -9.42 12.30
N GLU A 247 6.78 -10.33 13.21
CA GLU A 247 5.82 -11.29 13.77
C GLU A 247 4.74 -10.59 14.63
N ALA A 248 5.06 -9.45 15.25
CA ALA A 248 4.09 -8.65 16.01
C ALA A 248 3.04 -7.95 15.12
N ARG A 249 3.10 -8.08 13.78
CA ARG A 249 2.07 -7.54 12.86
C ARG A 249 0.67 -8.05 13.15
N PHE A 250 0.54 -9.31 13.62
CA PHE A 250 -0.75 -9.89 14.00
C PHE A 250 -1.33 -9.19 15.24
N THR A 251 -0.48 -8.94 16.23
CA THR A 251 -0.84 -8.16 17.42
C THR A 251 -1.21 -6.72 17.04
N MET A 252 -0.43 -6.08 16.15
CA MET A 252 -0.71 -4.72 15.66
C MET A 252 -2.04 -4.62 14.93
N ALA A 253 -2.41 -5.62 14.14
CA ALA A 253 -3.69 -5.65 13.42
C ALA A 253 -4.87 -5.72 14.40
N LEU A 254 -4.79 -6.55 15.46
CA LEU A 254 -5.82 -6.62 16.49
C LEU A 254 -5.87 -5.33 17.33
N LEU A 255 -4.72 -4.79 17.72
CA LEU A 255 -4.62 -3.49 18.39
C LEU A 255 -5.31 -2.40 17.57
N SER A 256 -4.99 -2.32 16.28
CA SER A 256 -5.58 -1.34 15.35
C SER A 256 -7.10 -1.54 15.24
N SER A 257 -7.57 -2.77 15.07
CA SER A 257 -8.99 -3.10 15.00
C SER A 257 -9.77 -2.66 16.23
N ILE A 258 -9.25 -2.95 17.43
CA ILE A 258 -9.90 -2.59 18.70
C ILE A 258 -9.91 -1.07 18.91
N LEU A 259 -8.82 -0.41 18.55
CA LEU A 259 -8.67 1.04 18.82
C LEU A 259 -9.48 1.90 17.85
N GLY A 260 -9.47 1.58 16.52
CA GLY A 260 -10.10 2.42 15.52
C GLY A 260 -10.53 1.72 14.21
N GLY A 261 -10.65 0.38 14.19
CA GLY A 261 -10.92 -0.37 12.97
C GLY A 261 -12.39 -0.49 12.57
N ASN A 262 -13.33 -0.18 13.46
CA ASN A 262 -14.76 -0.41 13.21
C ASN A 262 -15.66 0.45 14.12
N MET A 263 -16.99 0.37 13.94
CA MET A 263 -17.95 1.17 14.72
C MET A 263 -17.95 0.85 16.22
N SER A 264 -17.56 -0.35 16.64
CA SER A 264 -17.45 -0.70 18.07
C SER A 264 -16.07 -0.40 18.67
N SER A 265 -15.14 0.14 17.88
CA SER A 265 -13.80 0.51 18.33
C SER A 265 -13.81 1.68 19.33
N ARG A 266 -12.79 1.76 20.16
CA ARG A 266 -12.75 2.72 21.28
C ARG A 266 -12.79 4.16 20.81
N LEU A 267 -11.99 4.53 19.82
CA LEU A 267 -11.96 5.89 19.29
C LEU A 267 -13.28 6.27 18.62
N PHE A 268 -13.86 5.37 17.85
CA PHE A 268 -15.15 5.62 17.21
C PHE A 268 -16.24 5.85 18.28
N GLN A 269 -16.32 4.99 19.27
CA GLN A 269 -17.29 5.12 20.38
C GLN A 269 -17.07 6.37 21.22
N THR A 270 -15.80 6.70 21.55
CA THR A 270 -15.50 7.81 22.43
C THR A 270 -15.62 9.16 21.73
N VAL A 271 -15.05 9.31 20.53
CA VAL A 271 -14.94 10.61 19.87
C VAL A 271 -16.17 10.91 18.99
N ARG A 272 -16.67 9.89 18.26
CA ARG A 272 -17.80 10.06 17.34
C ARG A 272 -19.15 9.82 18.03
N GLU A 273 -19.41 8.59 18.50
CA GLU A 273 -20.74 8.23 18.97
C GLU A 273 -21.17 8.98 20.24
N LYS A 274 -20.33 8.99 21.27
CA LYS A 274 -20.66 9.59 22.56
C LYS A 274 -20.54 11.12 22.58
N ASN A 275 -19.62 11.67 21.79
CA ASN A 275 -19.31 13.10 21.84
C ASN A 275 -19.60 13.87 20.56
N GLY A 276 -19.83 13.22 19.42
CA GLY A 276 -20.21 13.86 18.16
C GLY A 276 -19.16 14.83 17.60
N LEU A 277 -17.86 14.59 17.86
CA LEU A 277 -16.80 15.55 17.54
C LEU A 277 -16.18 15.36 16.16
N CYS A 278 -16.43 14.23 15.50
CA CYS A 278 -15.93 13.92 14.16
C CYS A 278 -16.95 13.08 13.38
N TYR A 279 -16.89 13.16 12.04
CA TYR A 279 -17.63 12.25 11.19
C TYR A 279 -16.88 10.93 10.94
N ALA A 280 -15.58 11.02 10.73
CA ALA A 280 -14.71 9.88 10.53
C ALA A 280 -13.55 9.92 11.53
N ILE A 281 -13.26 8.77 12.12
CA ILE A 281 -12.05 8.50 12.89
C ILE A 281 -11.70 7.03 12.74
N TYR A 282 -10.45 6.75 12.40
CA TYR A 282 -9.96 5.38 12.19
C TYR A 282 -8.46 5.28 12.43
N THR A 283 -8.01 4.05 12.63
CA THR A 283 -6.59 3.71 12.72
C THR A 283 -6.11 3.05 11.43
N TYR A 284 -4.83 3.22 11.11
CA TYR A 284 -4.18 2.58 9.98
C TYR A 284 -2.72 2.22 10.31
N THR A 285 -2.15 1.33 9.53
CA THR A 285 -0.72 1.00 9.60
C THR A 285 -0.06 1.27 8.25
N ALA A 286 1.08 1.94 8.27
CA ALA A 286 1.97 2.07 7.13
C ALA A 286 3.23 1.26 7.42
N SER A 287 3.28 0.02 6.94
CA SER A 287 4.42 -0.88 7.12
C SER A 287 5.28 -0.89 5.86
N PHE A 288 6.58 -0.75 6.05
CA PHE A 288 7.61 -0.82 5.03
C PHE A 288 8.57 -1.97 5.35
N LEU A 289 9.44 -2.33 4.43
CA LEU A 289 10.34 -3.49 4.59
C LEU A 289 11.19 -3.45 5.87
N ASP A 290 11.61 -2.26 6.31
CA ASP A 290 12.54 -2.07 7.44
C ASP A 290 12.02 -1.18 8.57
N CYS A 291 10.87 -0.54 8.42
CA CYS A 291 10.26 0.35 9.41
C CYS A 291 8.75 0.46 9.21
N GLY A 292 8.08 1.24 10.04
CA GLY A 292 6.64 1.48 9.88
C GLY A 292 6.11 2.60 10.75
N MET A 293 4.83 2.90 10.57
CA MET A 293 4.06 3.87 11.35
C MET A 293 2.69 3.27 11.69
N PHE A 294 2.26 3.45 12.93
CA PHE A 294 0.88 3.30 13.35
C PHE A 294 0.23 4.67 13.32
N GLY A 295 -0.88 4.82 12.63
CA GLY A 295 -1.55 6.10 12.41
C GLY A 295 -3.00 6.12 12.89
N ILE A 296 -3.46 7.32 13.25
CA ILE A 296 -4.86 7.64 13.56
C ILE A 296 -5.24 8.82 12.69
N SER A 297 -6.31 8.70 11.91
CA SER A 297 -6.84 9.79 11.08
C SER A 297 -8.24 10.20 11.56
N ALA A 298 -8.52 11.50 11.54
CA ALA A 298 -9.84 12.02 11.87
C ALA A 298 -10.16 13.33 11.12
N ALA A 299 -11.45 13.51 10.81
CA ALA A 299 -12.02 14.73 10.27
C ALA A 299 -12.79 15.48 11.39
N VAL A 300 -12.29 16.63 11.83
CA VAL A 300 -12.81 17.33 13.01
C VAL A 300 -13.19 18.78 12.69
N GLY A 301 -14.25 19.28 13.32
CA GLY A 301 -14.61 20.69 13.24
C GLY A 301 -13.57 21.56 13.94
N ARG A 302 -13.30 22.77 13.42
CA ARG A 302 -12.34 23.71 14.00
C ARG A 302 -12.56 23.98 15.48
N GLU A 303 -13.81 24.16 15.90
CA GLU A 303 -14.17 24.50 17.27
C GLU A 303 -14.07 23.30 18.23
N THR A 304 -14.24 22.10 17.69
CA THR A 304 -14.23 20.84 18.47
C THR A 304 -12.89 20.13 18.46
N GLU A 305 -11.93 20.57 17.63
CA GLU A 305 -10.63 19.94 17.42
C GLU A 305 -9.84 19.71 18.71
N GLN A 306 -9.74 20.72 19.58
CA GLN A 306 -9.02 20.59 20.85
C GLN A 306 -9.62 19.50 21.75
N ARG A 307 -10.96 19.49 21.84
CA ARG A 307 -11.66 18.48 22.63
C ARG A 307 -11.52 17.08 22.02
N ALA A 308 -11.58 16.97 20.69
CA ALA A 308 -11.37 15.71 20.00
C ALA A 308 -9.95 15.16 20.23
N LEU A 309 -8.92 16.01 20.10
CA LEU A 309 -7.53 15.63 20.36
C LEU A 309 -7.31 15.22 21.82
N ALA A 310 -7.91 15.93 22.78
CA ALA A 310 -7.84 15.55 24.19
C ALA A 310 -8.45 14.16 24.43
N LEU A 311 -9.65 13.90 23.90
CA LEU A 311 -10.30 12.59 24.03
C LEU A 311 -9.53 11.47 23.34
N ILE A 312 -8.93 11.74 22.17
CA ILE A 312 -8.07 10.77 21.49
C ILE A 312 -6.87 10.44 22.40
N ARG A 313 -6.19 11.45 22.92
CA ARG A 313 -5.05 11.24 23.82
C ARG A 313 -5.43 10.46 25.08
N ASP A 314 -6.50 10.84 25.74
CA ASP A 314 -6.99 10.16 26.95
C ASP A 314 -7.33 8.70 26.69
N GLU A 315 -7.91 8.39 25.50
CA GLU A 315 -8.22 7.02 25.14
C GLU A 315 -6.96 6.21 24.83
N LEU A 316 -5.96 6.80 24.19
CA LEU A 316 -4.66 6.16 23.94
C LEU A 316 -3.91 5.88 25.25
N GLU A 317 -3.93 6.82 26.19
CA GLU A 317 -3.33 6.61 27.53
C GLU A 317 -4.04 5.51 28.31
N ARG A 318 -5.37 5.47 28.27
CA ARG A 318 -6.14 4.37 28.88
C ARG A 318 -5.79 3.03 28.20
N PHE A 319 -5.68 3.01 26.89
CA PHE A 319 -5.31 1.81 26.16
C PHE A 319 -3.91 1.30 26.56
N ARG A 320 -2.93 2.21 26.74
CA ARG A 320 -1.57 1.90 27.22
C ARG A 320 -1.54 1.37 28.66
N THR A 321 -2.44 1.88 29.50
CA THR A 321 -2.44 1.59 30.94
C THR A 321 -3.24 0.34 31.25
N ASP A 322 -4.47 0.27 30.75
CA ASP A 322 -5.45 -0.74 31.13
C ASP A 322 -5.47 -1.95 30.17
N GLY A 323 -4.95 -1.78 28.94
CA GLY A 323 -5.00 -2.79 27.89
C GLY A 323 -6.41 -2.98 27.35
N VAL A 324 -6.71 -4.19 26.92
CA VAL A 324 -7.99 -4.58 26.29
C VAL A 324 -8.74 -5.59 27.15
N THR A 325 -10.06 -5.57 27.06
CA THR A 325 -10.91 -6.61 27.66
C THR A 325 -10.92 -7.87 26.81
N GLN A 326 -11.26 -9.03 27.42
CA GLN A 326 -11.40 -10.28 26.67
C GLN A 326 -12.45 -10.15 25.55
N SER A 327 -13.56 -9.50 25.82
CA SER A 327 -14.64 -9.29 24.85
C SER A 327 -14.21 -8.43 23.64
N GLU A 328 -13.33 -7.45 23.83
CA GLU A 328 -12.77 -6.66 22.72
C GLU A 328 -11.84 -7.51 21.86
N LEU A 329 -10.98 -8.32 22.49
CA LEU A 329 -10.08 -9.23 21.79
C LEU A 329 -10.86 -10.28 20.99
N ASP A 330 -11.87 -10.90 21.58
CA ASP A 330 -12.68 -11.93 20.93
C ASP A 330 -13.43 -11.36 19.71
N ARG A 331 -14.01 -10.16 19.82
CA ARG A 331 -14.65 -9.48 18.68
C ARG A 331 -13.66 -9.15 17.55
N ALA A 332 -12.46 -8.69 17.91
CA ALA A 332 -11.43 -8.34 16.92
C ALA A 332 -10.93 -9.60 16.19
N ARG A 333 -10.76 -10.73 16.90
CA ARG A 333 -10.42 -12.02 16.30
C ARG A 333 -11.50 -12.49 15.33
N GLU A 334 -12.77 -12.45 15.74
CA GLU A 334 -13.89 -12.88 14.89
C GLU A 334 -13.94 -12.07 13.58
N GLN A 335 -13.70 -10.74 13.65
CA GLN A 335 -13.64 -9.89 12.46
C GLN A 335 -12.48 -10.26 11.53
N VAL A 336 -11.32 -10.54 12.09
CA VAL A 336 -10.16 -10.96 11.31
C VAL A 336 -10.40 -12.34 10.70
N HIS A 337 -10.96 -13.29 11.46
CA HIS A 337 -11.34 -14.62 10.94
C HIS A 337 -12.27 -14.50 9.74
N ALA A 338 -13.35 -13.74 9.89
CA ALA A 338 -14.29 -13.50 8.78
C ALA A 338 -13.59 -12.86 7.55
N SER A 339 -12.75 -11.87 7.79
CA SER A 339 -12.01 -11.18 6.70
C SER A 339 -11.04 -12.12 5.97
N VAL A 340 -10.28 -12.93 6.72
CA VAL A 340 -9.33 -13.89 6.14
C VAL A 340 -10.06 -14.96 5.35
N LEU A 341 -11.13 -15.56 5.90
CA LEU A 341 -11.87 -16.63 5.22
C LEU A 341 -12.61 -16.12 3.97
N MET A 342 -13.28 -14.96 4.06
CA MET A 342 -13.96 -14.39 2.89
C MET A 342 -12.96 -13.97 1.78
N ALA A 343 -11.75 -13.54 2.15
CA ALA A 343 -10.72 -13.23 1.16
C ALA A 343 -10.25 -14.47 0.37
N GLU A 344 -10.34 -15.66 0.97
CA GLU A 344 -10.00 -16.93 0.29
C GLU A 344 -10.97 -17.30 -0.86
N GLU A 345 -12.16 -16.72 -0.91
CA GLU A 345 -13.14 -16.95 -1.97
C GLU A 345 -12.86 -16.12 -3.24
N SER A 346 -12.05 -15.07 -3.13
CA SER A 346 -11.75 -14.13 -4.23
C SER A 346 -10.44 -14.49 -4.92
N THR A 347 -10.49 -14.71 -6.23
CA THR A 347 -9.28 -14.92 -7.05
C THR A 347 -8.33 -13.72 -6.97
N ALA A 348 -8.85 -12.49 -7.02
CA ALA A 348 -8.02 -11.29 -6.90
C ALA A 348 -7.35 -11.16 -5.52
N SER A 349 -8.07 -11.44 -4.43
CA SER A 349 -7.51 -11.40 -3.07
C SER A 349 -6.42 -12.45 -2.87
N ARG A 350 -6.63 -13.65 -3.39
CA ARG A 350 -5.61 -14.72 -3.35
C ARG A 350 -4.38 -14.37 -4.17
N MET A 351 -4.55 -13.87 -5.39
CA MET A 351 -3.44 -13.40 -6.22
C MET A 351 -2.63 -12.31 -5.48
N ASN A 352 -3.32 -11.34 -4.88
CA ASN A 352 -2.68 -10.28 -4.11
C ASN A 352 -1.92 -10.84 -2.89
N LYS A 353 -2.53 -11.77 -2.13
CA LYS A 353 -1.89 -12.46 -1.00
C LYS A 353 -0.62 -13.20 -1.44
N LEU A 354 -0.71 -13.95 -2.54
CA LEU A 354 0.44 -14.70 -3.10
C LEU A 354 1.58 -13.75 -3.49
N GLY A 355 1.29 -12.74 -4.32
CA GLY A 355 2.28 -11.81 -4.83
C GLY A 355 2.94 -10.98 -3.74
N TYR A 356 2.13 -10.38 -2.85
CA TYR A 356 2.62 -9.61 -1.73
C TYR A 356 3.49 -10.44 -0.77
N SER A 357 2.99 -11.62 -0.38
CA SER A 357 3.70 -12.47 0.57
C SER A 357 5.01 -13.00 0.00
N GLU A 358 5.02 -13.43 -1.25
CA GLU A 358 6.25 -13.90 -1.88
C GLU A 358 7.26 -12.77 -2.08
N LEU A 359 6.80 -11.58 -2.51
CA LEU A 359 7.69 -10.45 -2.77
C LEU A 359 8.31 -9.89 -1.51
N TYR A 360 7.50 -9.66 -0.46
CA TYR A 360 7.92 -8.92 0.73
C TYR A 360 8.27 -9.80 1.94
N LEU A 361 7.68 -11.00 2.04
CA LEU A 361 7.89 -11.91 3.17
C LEU A 361 8.72 -13.16 2.79
N GLY A 362 8.89 -13.43 1.49
CA GLY A 362 9.60 -14.62 0.97
C GLY A 362 8.83 -15.94 1.16
N ARG A 363 7.66 -15.90 1.78
CA ARG A 363 6.77 -17.07 1.97
C ARG A 363 5.31 -16.66 2.04
N VAL A 364 4.44 -17.56 1.61
CA VAL A 364 2.99 -17.41 1.72
C VAL A 364 2.51 -18.26 2.91
N LEU A 365 1.80 -17.62 3.84
CA LEU A 365 1.19 -18.34 4.96
C LEU A 365 -0.20 -18.89 4.54
N PRO A 366 -0.48 -20.18 4.75
CA PRO A 366 -1.83 -20.72 4.62
C PRO A 366 -2.82 -20.01 5.56
N ALA A 367 -4.10 -19.99 5.18
CA ALA A 367 -5.13 -19.31 5.98
C ALA A 367 -5.17 -19.83 7.43
N ASP A 368 -5.11 -21.15 7.61
CA ASP A 368 -5.12 -21.79 8.95
C ASP A 368 -3.94 -21.31 9.80
N GLU A 369 -2.74 -21.16 9.22
CA GLU A 369 -1.58 -20.63 9.94
C GLU A 369 -1.78 -19.16 10.30
N VAL A 370 -2.34 -18.34 9.39
CA VAL A 370 -2.69 -16.95 9.67
C VAL A 370 -3.68 -16.84 10.81
N LEU A 371 -4.75 -17.63 10.79
CA LEU A 371 -5.77 -17.67 11.86
C LEU A 371 -5.16 -18.10 13.19
N ALA A 372 -4.36 -19.17 13.20
CA ALA A 372 -3.67 -19.62 14.41
C ALA A 372 -2.74 -18.55 15.02
N ARG A 373 -2.08 -17.70 14.18
CA ARG A 373 -1.27 -16.58 14.66
C ARG A 373 -2.12 -15.51 15.33
N TYR A 374 -3.31 -15.22 14.81
CA TYR A 374 -4.25 -14.29 15.44
C TYR A 374 -4.83 -14.86 16.75
N ASP A 375 -5.15 -16.15 16.79
CA ASP A 375 -5.67 -16.81 17.97
C ASP A 375 -4.64 -16.89 19.11
N ALA A 376 -3.37 -16.95 18.76
CA ALA A 376 -2.27 -16.98 19.74
C ALA A 376 -2.01 -15.63 20.42
N VAL A 377 -2.48 -14.50 19.86
CA VAL A 377 -2.26 -13.16 20.44
C VAL A 377 -3.03 -13.04 21.76
N THR A 378 -2.35 -12.70 22.84
CA THR A 378 -2.94 -12.47 24.16
C THR A 378 -3.26 -10.99 24.42
N ARG A 379 -4.01 -10.71 25.47
CA ARG A 379 -4.24 -9.32 25.93
C ARG A 379 -2.95 -8.67 26.41
N GLU A 380 -2.07 -9.45 26.99
CA GLU A 380 -0.74 -9.06 27.46
C GLU A 380 0.15 -8.65 26.29
N ASP A 381 0.10 -9.36 25.15
CA ASP A 381 0.82 -9.00 23.94
C ASP A 381 0.32 -7.67 23.38
N ILE A 382 -0.99 -7.43 23.36
CA ILE A 382 -1.58 -6.17 22.90
C ILE A 382 -1.16 -5.02 23.85
N LEU A 383 -1.22 -5.24 25.17
CA LEU A 383 -0.80 -4.24 26.14
C LEU A 383 0.70 -3.90 26.02
N GLY A 384 1.54 -4.92 25.86
CA GLY A 384 2.98 -4.75 25.65
C GLY A 384 3.26 -3.91 24.40
N LEU A 385 2.68 -4.29 23.27
CA LEU A 385 2.83 -3.57 22.01
C LEU A 385 2.25 -2.16 22.07
N ALA A 386 1.14 -1.95 22.77
CA ALA A 386 0.57 -0.62 22.94
C ALA A 386 1.50 0.33 23.71
N ARG A 387 2.19 -0.18 24.74
CA ARG A 387 3.19 0.60 25.51
C ARG A 387 4.41 0.99 24.68
N GLU A 388 4.85 0.09 23.78
CA GLU A 388 5.98 0.35 22.89
C GLU A 388 5.62 1.31 21.74
N THR A 389 4.41 1.14 21.17
CA THR A 389 3.98 1.89 19.98
C THR A 389 3.48 3.28 20.35
N LEU A 390 2.57 3.40 21.33
CA LEU A 390 1.89 4.65 21.69
C LEU A 390 2.76 5.53 22.63
N ASP A 391 3.99 5.79 22.21
CA ASP A 391 4.93 6.64 22.93
C ASP A 391 4.76 8.10 22.48
N PHE A 392 4.22 8.95 23.36
CA PHE A 392 3.95 10.36 23.08
C PHE A 392 5.22 11.21 22.92
N ASP A 393 6.36 10.78 23.42
CA ASP A 393 7.65 11.45 23.15
C ASP A 393 8.08 11.24 21.68
N ARG A 394 7.55 10.23 21.03
CA ARG A 394 7.80 9.87 19.64
C ARG A 394 6.60 10.13 18.71
N VAL A 395 5.61 10.88 19.15
CA VAL A 395 4.43 11.20 18.36
C VAL A 395 4.78 12.11 17.18
N SER A 396 4.19 11.82 16.04
CA SER A 396 4.14 12.70 14.87
C SER A 396 2.73 13.21 14.64
N PHE A 397 2.63 14.37 14.02
CA PHE A 397 1.34 15.00 13.75
C PHE A 397 1.32 15.69 12.38
N SER A 398 0.25 15.52 11.67
CA SER A 398 -0.06 16.27 10.45
C SER A 398 -1.47 16.84 10.55
N ALA A 399 -1.66 18.08 10.09
CA ALA A 399 -2.98 18.66 9.95
C ALA A 399 -3.11 19.51 8.69
N VAL A 400 -4.30 19.45 8.07
CA VAL A 400 -4.69 20.25 6.91
C VAL A 400 -6.00 20.96 7.23
N GLY A 401 -6.05 22.28 7.12
CA GLY A 401 -7.28 23.04 7.38
C GLY A 401 -7.06 24.42 7.94
N ARG A 402 -7.99 24.90 8.76
CA ARG A 402 -7.95 26.18 9.49
C ARG A 402 -7.28 25.98 10.85
N LEU A 403 -5.98 25.93 10.85
CA LEU A 403 -5.16 25.39 11.94
C LEU A 403 -4.73 26.44 12.96
N ARG A 404 -4.48 25.97 14.15
CA ARG A 404 -3.81 26.69 15.26
C ARG A 404 -2.28 26.73 15.05
N PRO A 405 -1.52 27.46 15.90
CA PRO A 405 -0.06 27.36 15.95
C PRO A 405 0.42 25.94 16.26
N GLN A 406 1.58 25.55 15.75
CA GLN A 406 2.14 24.22 15.93
C GLN A 406 2.40 23.88 17.39
N GLU A 407 2.86 24.85 18.16
CA GLU A 407 3.19 24.72 19.57
C GLU A 407 2.00 24.25 20.42
N GLU A 408 0.78 24.66 20.06
CA GLU A 408 -0.43 24.21 20.74
C GLU A 408 -0.71 22.73 20.53
N TYR A 409 -0.47 22.21 19.29
CA TYR A 409 -0.60 20.78 19.00
C TYR A 409 0.48 19.96 19.71
N GLU A 410 1.72 20.47 19.73
CA GLU A 410 2.83 19.81 20.41
C GLU A 410 2.57 19.71 21.92
N GLN A 411 2.13 20.80 22.55
CA GLN A 411 1.79 20.83 23.96
C GLN A 411 0.62 19.87 24.27
N GLN A 412 -0.40 19.83 23.40
CA GLN A 412 -1.58 18.99 23.61
C GLN A 412 -1.27 17.49 23.45
N LEU A 413 -0.37 17.12 22.55
CA LEU A 413 -0.06 15.71 22.26
C LEU A 413 1.09 15.18 23.14
N LYS A 414 2.09 16.01 23.46
CA LYS A 414 3.22 15.59 24.31
C LYS A 414 2.98 15.79 25.81
N GLY A 415 2.11 16.70 26.18
CA GLY A 415 1.72 17.00 27.57
C GLY A 415 2.47 18.16 28.11
#